data_9e2f61acd5aa189d6d1781c396a85a3a
#
_entry.id   9e2f61acd5aa189d6d1781c396a85a3a
#
_cell.length_a   1.000
_cell.length_b   1.000
_cell.length_c   1.000
_cell.angle_alpha   90.00
_cell.angle_beta   90.00
_cell.angle_gamma   90.00
#
_symmetry.space_group_name_H-M   'P 1'
#
loop_
_entity.id
_entity.type
_entity.pdbx_description
1 polymer ?
#
loop_
_entity_poly.entity_id
_entity_poly.type
_entity_poly.pdbx_seq_one_letter_code
_entity_poly.pdbx_strand_id
1 'polypeptide(L)'
;CILIALGILYGSAKSSVQRRITLNQLAQKESSTGNWAFDTSMDAINQYKENTIHNLLRYTHREQDKRLRDAAVAKIKTYENWETELTDTLEQGELPNVYWVYAFLDGNNIEHPDNFIQPVEHSIGRISDGVRASLKDPYSLDMGYVNIEAFCRVLDTHFKDSATVFRPGIESLQKALEINAPERKDKKNKQWFDETLSASRMAVKNWLESNK
;
A
#
# COMPACT_ATOMS: atom_id res chain seq x y z
N CYS A 1 19.61 -51.17 -41.12
CA CYS A 1 20.02 -49.81 -40.62
C CYS A 1 18.97 -48.72 -40.84
N ILE A 2 18.14 -48.80 -41.89
CA ILE A 2 17.14 -47.73 -42.17
C ILE A 2 15.99 -47.69 -41.15
N LEU A 3 15.52 -48.85 -40.69
CA LEU A 3 14.43 -48.95 -39.70
C LEU A 3 14.79 -48.38 -38.30
N ILE A 4 16.07 -48.47 -37.89
CA ILE A 4 16.54 -47.93 -36.63
C ILE A 4 16.62 -46.40 -36.69
N ALA A 5 17.03 -45.82 -37.79
CA ALA A 5 17.10 -44.36 -37.99
C ALA A 5 15.71 -43.73 -37.97
N LEU A 6 14.69 -44.37 -38.58
CA LEU A 6 13.30 -43.92 -38.55
C LEU A 6 12.69 -43.93 -37.13
N GLY A 7 13.01 -44.95 -36.31
CA GLY A 7 12.57 -45.06 -34.92
C GLY A 7 13.12 -43.93 -34.02
N ILE A 8 14.40 -43.58 -34.22
CA ILE A 8 15.05 -42.50 -33.46
C ILE A 8 14.48 -41.11 -33.82
N LEU A 9 14.24 -40.88 -35.12
CA LEU A 9 13.63 -39.60 -35.57
C LEU A 9 12.17 -39.47 -35.10
N TYR A 10 11.40 -40.54 -35.10
CA TYR A 10 10.01 -40.54 -34.60
C TYR A 10 9.95 -40.32 -33.08
N GLY A 11 10.85 -40.96 -32.31
CA GLY A 11 10.95 -40.77 -30.87
C GLY A 11 11.37 -39.36 -30.46
N SER A 12 12.32 -38.75 -31.21
CA SER A 12 12.77 -37.36 -30.92
C SER A 12 11.72 -36.31 -31.29
N ALA A 13 10.98 -36.49 -32.38
CA ALA A 13 9.88 -35.63 -32.80
C ALA A 13 8.73 -35.66 -31.75
N LYS A 14 8.37 -36.86 -31.29
CA LYS A 14 7.34 -37.03 -30.26
C LYS A 14 7.73 -36.38 -28.92
N SER A 15 8.98 -36.49 -28.54
CA SER A 15 9.53 -35.83 -27.34
C SER A 15 9.51 -34.30 -27.43
N SER A 16 9.85 -33.74 -28.60
CA SER A 16 9.86 -32.29 -28.80
C SER A 16 8.45 -31.70 -28.83
N VAL A 17 7.48 -32.39 -29.44
CA VAL A 17 6.07 -32.01 -29.42
C VAL A 17 5.50 -32.06 -27.99
N GLN A 18 5.80 -33.14 -27.25
CA GLN A 18 5.35 -33.28 -25.87
C GLN A 18 5.93 -32.16 -24.95
N ARG A 19 7.21 -31.81 -25.12
CA ARG A 19 7.82 -30.67 -24.39
C ARG A 19 7.15 -29.33 -24.74
N ARG A 20 6.84 -29.09 -26.01
CA ARG A 20 6.14 -27.86 -26.42
C ARG A 20 4.73 -27.77 -25.83
N ILE A 21 3.99 -28.88 -25.79
CA ILE A 21 2.65 -28.95 -25.18
C ILE A 21 2.76 -28.65 -23.68
N THR A 22 3.73 -29.28 -22.98
CA THR A 22 3.93 -29.04 -21.53
C THR A 22 4.33 -27.59 -21.24
N LEU A 23 5.24 -27.01 -22.04
CA LEU A 23 5.64 -25.60 -21.89
C LEU A 23 4.48 -24.64 -22.15
N ASN A 24 3.66 -24.90 -23.18
CA ASN A 24 2.47 -24.11 -23.45
C ASN A 24 1.41 -24.25 -22.36
N GLN A 25 1.24 -25.43 -21.77
CA GLN A 25 0.34 -25.65 -20.64
C GLN A 25 0.83 -24.97 -19.37
N LEU A 26 2.15 -24.95 -19.11
CA LEU A 26 2.75 -24.23 -17.99
C LEU A 26 2.61 -22.71 -18.21
N ALA A 27 2.90 -22.20 -19.40
CA ALA A 27 2.72 -20.78 -19.73
C ALA A 27 1.25 -20.34 -19.65
N GLN A 28 0.30 -21.19 -20.08
CA GLN A 28 -1.13 -20.93 -19.90
C GLN A 28 -1.56 -20.97 -18.45
N LYS A 29 -0.97 -21.87 -17.63
CA LYS A 29 -1.26 -21.95 -16.20
C LYS A 29 -0.69 -20.75 -15.44
N GLU A 30 0.51 -20.29 -15.78
CA GLU A 30 1.09 -19.06 -15.23
C GLU A 30 0.31 -17.82 -15.66
N SER A 31 -0.13 -17.72 -16.91
CA SER A 31 -0.98 -16.62 -17.37
C SER A 31 -2.38 -16.65 -16.75
N SER A 32 -2.94 -17.84 -16.53
CA SER A 32 -4.27 -17.98 -15.91
C SER A 32 -4.26 -17.65 -14.42
N THR A 33 -3.18 -17.97 -13.68
CA THR A 33 -3.08 -17.59 -12.25
C THR A 33 -2.79 -16.10 -12.05
N GLY A 34 -2.05 -15.46 -12.94
CA GLY A 34 -1.85 -14.00 -12.94
C GLY A 34 -3.12 -13.22 -13.30
N ASN A 35 -3.87 -13.68 -14.28
CA ASN A 35 -5.13 -13.08 -14.70
C ASN A 35 -6.25 -13.32 -13.68
N TRP A 36 -6.31 -14.47 -13.00
CA TRP A 36 -7.39 -14.77 -12.07
C TRP A 36 -7.44 -13.80 -10.88
N ALA A 37 -6.31 -13.48 -10.27
CA ALA A 37 -6.28 -12.55 -9.14
C ALA A 37 -6.66 -11.13 -9.57
N PHE A 38 -6.21 -10.70 -10.75
CA PHE A 38 -6.58 -9.44 -11.36
C PHE A 38 -8.07 -9.39 -11.69
N ASP A 39 -8.58 -10.41 -12.39
CA ASP A 39 -9.98 -10.48 -12.81
C ASP A 39 -10.91 -10.51 -11.60
N THR A 40 -10.58 -11.29 -10.56
CA THR A 40 -11.33 -11.33 -9.30
C THR A 40 -11.37 -9.96 -8.62
N SER A 41 -10.25 -9.23 -8.59
CA SER A 41 -10.18 -7.90 -8.00
C SER A 41 -10.96 -6.88 -8.82
N MET A 42 -10.89 -6.96 -10.15
CA MET A 42 -11.64 -6.09 -11.05
C MET A 42 -13.15 -6.33 -10.91
N ASP A 43 -13.57 -7.59 -10.84
CA ASP A 43 -14.98 -7.95 -10.60
C ASP A 43 -15.46 -7.44 -9.24
N ALA A 44 -14.65 -7.56 -8.20
CA ALA A 44 -14.97 -7.04 -6.88
C ALA A 44 -15.18 -5.51 -6.89
N ILE A 45 -14.34 -4.77 -7.62
CA ILE A 45 -14.49 -3.32 -7.79
C ILE A 45 -15.76 -2.98 -8.57
N ASN A 46 -15.99 -3.64 -9.70
CA ASN A 46 -17.12 -3.37 -10.58
C ASN A 46 -18.47 -3.70 -9.92
N GLN A 47 -18.52 -4.78 -9.15
CA GLN A 47 -19.73 -5.26 -8.47
C GLN A 47 -19.93 -4.62 -7.09
N TYR A 48 -19.02 -3.74 -6.66
CA TYR A 48 -19.08 -3.10 -5.37
C TYR A 48 -20.36 -2.25 -5.22
N LYS A 49 -21.17 -2.57 -4.18
CA LYS A 49 -22.48 -1.96 -3.94
C LYS A 49 -22.67 -1.52 -2.48
N GLU A 50 -21.62 -1.62 -1.65
CA GLU A 50 -21.69 -1.15 -0.27
C GLU A 50 -21.84 0.38 -0.23
N ASN A 51 -22.41 0.90 0.86
CA ASN A 51 -22.62 2.33 1.05
C ASN A 51 -21.36 3.06 1.60
N THR A 52 -20.18 2.44 1.51
CA THR A 52 -18.92 2.97 2.02
C THR A 52 -17.80 2.69 1.05
N ILE A 53 -16.77 3.57 1.03
CA ILE A 53 -15.62 3.43 0.13
C ILE A 53 -14.48 2.58 0.71
N HIS A 54 -14.54 2.21 2.00
CA HIS A 54 -13.41 1.64 2.74
C HIS A 54 -12.77 0.42 2.07
N ASN A 55 -13.59 -0.51 1.59
CA ASN A 55 -13.09 -1.73 0.95
C ASN A 55 -12.47 -1.49 -0.43
N LEU A 56 -12.76 -0.35 -1.07
CA LEU A 56 -12.17 0.06 -2.34
C LEU A 56 -10.77 0.68 -2.14
N LEU A 57 -10.52 1.34 -1.01
CA LEU A 57 -9.26 2.03 -0.73
C LEU A 57 -8.04 1.12 -0.85
N ARG A 58 -8.15 -0.15 -0.47
CA ARG A 58 -7.05 -1.13 -0.59
C ARG A 58 -6.55 -1.35 -2.03
N TYR A 59 -7.34 -0.99 -3.03
CA TYR A 59 -6.95 -1.11 -4.44
C TYR A 59 -6.29 0.17 -4.98
N THR A 60 -6.21 1.25 -4.21
CA THR A 60 -5.76 2.56 -4.70
C THR A 60 -4.28 2.85 -4.47
N HIS A 61 -3.54 2.02 -3.73
CA HIS A 61 -2.14 2.28 -3.43
C HIS A 61 -1.26 2.18 -4.69
N ARG A 62 -0.18 2.97 -4.72
CA ARG A 62 0.65 3.17 -5.92
C ARG A 62 1.32 1.91 -6.47
N GLU A 63 1.51 0.89 -5.64
CA GLU A 63 2.09 -0.40 -6.04
C GLU A 63 1.08 -1.36 -6.67
N GLN A 64 -0.21 -1.02 -6.64
CA GLN A 64 -1.26 -1.81 -7.26
C GLN A 64 -1.20 -1.69 -8.79
N ASP A 65 -1.67 -2.71 -9.52
CA ASP A 65 -1.85 -2.62 -10.97
C ASP A 65 -2.62 -1.35 -11.33
N LYS A 66 -2.09 -0.57 -12.27
CA LYS A 66 -2.66 0.73 -12.64
C LYS A 66 -4.15 0.65 -13.01
N ARG A 67 -4.56 -0.42 -13.70
CA ARG A 67 -5.96 -0.59 -14.14
C ARG A 67 -6.89 -0.83 -12.94
N LEU A 68 -6.46 -1.61 -11.93
CA LEU A 68 -7.22 -1.82 -10.70
C LEU A 68 -7.33 -0.52 -9.92
N ARG A 69 -6.21 0.20 -9.80
CA ARG A 69 -6.18 1.50 -9.12
C ARG A 69 -7.11 2.51 -9.78
N ASP A 70 -7.01 2.67 -11.11
CA ASP A 70 -7.84 3.61 -11.85
C ASP A 70 -9.33 3.26 -11.74
N ALA A 71 -9.69 1.97 -11.80
CA ALA A 71 -11.06 1.49 -11.64
C ALA A 71 -11.58 1.76 -10.22
N ALA A 72 -10.78 1.47 -9.18
CA ALA A 72 -11.16 1.71 -7.79
C ALA A 72 -11.35 3.21 -7.51
N VAL A 73 -10.44 4.06 -7.97
CA VAL A 73 -10.54 5.52 -7.84
C VAL A 73 -11.77 6.06 -8.57
N ALA A 74 -12.01 5.62 -9.80
CA ALA A 74 -13.19 6.01 -10.56
C ALA A 74 -14.47 5.60 -9.80
N LYS A 75 -14.51 4.39 -9.23
CA LYS A 75 -15.64 3.91 -8.44
C LYS A 75 -15.83 4.70 -7.16
N ILE A 76 -14.77 4.98 -6.40
CA ILE A 76 -14.82 5.82 -5.19
C ILE A 76 -15.44 7.17 -5.51
N LYS A 77 -15.01 7.84 -6.56
CA LYS A 77 -15.50 9.17 -6.96
C LYS A 77 -16.97 9.18 -7.45
N THR A 78 -17.60 8.03 -7.60
CA THR A 78 -19.05 7.98 -7.86
C THR A 78 -19.90 8.13 -6.59
N TYR A 79 -19.30 8.05 -5.40
CA TYR A 79 -20.00 8.25 -4.13
C TYR A 79 -20.05 9.75 -3.81
N GLU A 80 -21.22 10.25 -3.52
CA GLU A 80 -21.44 11.68 -3.27
C GLU A 80 -20.60 12.20 -2.09
N ASN A 81 -20.40 11.38 -1.05
CA ASN A 81 -19.72 11.75 0.19
C ASN A 81 -18.31 11.17 0.32
N TRP A 82 -17.63 10.82 -0.78
CA TRP A 82 -16.35 10.12 -0.73
C TRP A 82 -15.25 10.88 0.04
N GLU A 83 -15.17 12.21 -0.09
CA GLU A 83 -14.21 13.02 0.68
C GLU A 83 -14.56 13.07 2.17
N THR A 84 -15.85 13.15 2.51
CA THR A 84 -16.32 13.10 3.90
C THR A 84 -15.96 11.76 4.54
N GLU A 85 -16.14 10.64 3.84
CA GLU A 85 -15.73 9.33 4.37
C GLU A 85 -14.21 9.22 4.59
N LEU A 86 -13.39 9.85 3.74
CA LEU A 86 -11.94 9.92 3.95
C LEU A 86 -11.59 10.76 5.18
N THR A 87 -12.20 11.94 5.35
CA THR A 87 -11.95 12.80 6.50
C THR A 87 -12.41 12.16 7.81
N ASP A 88 -13.59 11.54 7.84
CA ASP A 88 -14.08 10.78 8.99
C ASP A 88 -13.13 9.63 9.36
N THR A 89 -12.58 8.95 8.36
CA THR A 89 -11.60 7.88 8.59
C THR A 89 -10.30 8.43 9.19
N LEU A 90 -9.82 9.57 8.73
CA LEU A 90 -8.65 10.24 9.32
C LEU A 90 -8.90 10.66 10.75
N GLU A 91 -10.10 11.12 11.09
CA GLU A 91 -10.43 11.57 12.45
C GLU A 91 -10.67 10.42 13.42
N GLN A 92 -11.43 9.40 13.02
CA GLN A 92 -12.01 8.42 13.93
C GLN A 92 -11.68 6.96 13.57
N GLY A 93 -11.24 6.71 12.32
CA GLY A 93 -10.99 5.36 11.82
C GLY A 93 -9.84 4.67 12.55
N GLU A 94 -9.79 3.34 12.54
CA GLU A 94 -8.65 2.57 13.03
C GLU A 94 -7.39 2.86 12.18
N LEU A 95 -6.19 2.74 12.77
CA LEU A 95 -4.93 3.03 12.07
C LEU A 95 -4.75 2.30 10.73
N PRO A 96 -5.14 1.02 10.56
CA PRO A 96 -5.10 0.37 9.26
C PRO A 96 -5.93 1.08 8.19
N ASN A 97 -7.08 1.64 8.55
CA ASN A 97 -7.93 2.39 7.63
C ASN A 97 -7.33 3.76 7.31
N VAL A 98 -6.74 4.43 8.28
CA VAL A 98 -5.97 5.68 8.08
C VAL A 98 -4.85 5.47 7.07
N TYR A 99 -4.14 4.32 7.14
CA TYR A 99 -3.13 3.95 6.14
C TYR A 99 -3.71 3.95 4.71
N TRP A 100 -4.87 3.34 4.50
CA TRP A 100 -5.48 3.26 3.17
C TRP A 100 -5.92 4.63 2.66
N VAL A 101 -6.33 5.55 3.54
CA VAL A 101 -6.60 6.94 3.15
C VAL A 101 -5.33 7.62 2.64
N TYR A 102 -4.21 7.51 3.36
CA TYR A 102 -2.93 8.07 2.89
C TYR A 102 -2.44 7.41 1.60
N ALA A 103 -2.65 6.11 1.45
CA ALA A 103 -2.33 5.41 0.21
C ALA A 103 -3.18 5.91 -0.99
N PHE A 104 -4.44 6.27 -0.75
CA PHE A 104 -5.28 6.92 -1.75
C PHE A 104 -4.77 8.32 -2.07
N LEU A 105 -4.50 9.15 -1.07
CA LEU A 105 -4.05 10.52 -1.23
C LEU A 105 -2.66 10.63 -1.91
N ASP A 106 -1.77 9.66 -1.71
CA ASP A 106 -0.41 9.62 -2.32
C ASP A 106 -0.43 9.54 -3.86
N GLY A 107 -1.57 9.29 -4.47
CA GLY A 107 -1.68 9.16 -5.92
C GLY A 107 -2.88 9.84 -6.56
N ASN A 108 -3.72 10.52 -5.77
CA ASN A 108 -4.99 11.05 -6.26
C ASN A 108 -5.26 12.45 -5.74
N ASN A 109 -5.80 13.29 -6.61
CA ASN A 109 -6.22 14.64 -6.24
C ASN A 109 -7.55 14.61 -5.47
N ILE A 110 -7.65 15.51 -4.50
CA ILE A 110 -8.86 15.83 -3.74
C ILE A 110 -9.40 17.18 -4.22
N GLU A 111 -10.71 17.37 -4.09
CA GLU A 111 -11.39 18.57 -4.59
C GLU A 111 -11.38 19.70 -3.56
N HIS A 112 -11.46 19.34 -2.26
CA HIS A 112 -11.56 20.27 -1.15
C HIS A 112 -10.45 20.03 -0.10
N PRO A 113 -9.16 20.33 -0.40
CA PRO A 113 -8.04 20.05 0.49
C PRO A 113 -8.19 20.72 1.88
N ASP A 114 -8.82 21.87 1.96
CA ASP A 114 -9.02 22.58 3.22
C ASP A 114 -9.84 21.77 4.23
N ASN A 115 -10.78 20.95 3.77
CA ASN A 115 -11.58 20.07 4.63
C ASN A 115 -10.76 18.96 5.29
N PHE A 116 -9.56 18.68 4.77
CA PHE A 116 -8.68 17.64 5.27
C PHE A 116 -7.68 18.14 6.32
N ILE A 117 -7.48 19.44 6.49
CA ILE A 117 -6.43 19.99 7.36
C ILE A 117 -6.59 19.47 8.81
N GLN A 118 -7.77 19.64 9.43
CA GLN A 118 -8.02 19.16 10.79
C GLN A 118 -7.98 17.63 10.90
N PRO A 119 -8.67 16.85 10.02
CA PRO A 119 -8.59 15.39 10.03
C PRO A 119 -7.15 14.86 9.91
N VAL A 120 -6.33 15.47 9.04
CA VAL A 120 -4.91 15.13 8.91
C VAL A 120 -4.16 15.44 10.21
N GLU A 121 -4.33 16.62 10.80
CA GLU A 121 -3.69 16.98 12.07
C GLU A 121 -4.02 15.97 13.19
N HIS A 122 -5.30 15.62 13.34
CA HIS A 122 -5.73 14.61 14.33
C HIS A 122 -5.09 13.25 14.06
N SER A 123 -5.04 12.82 12.79
CA SER A 123 -4.47 11.53 12.42
C SER A 123 -2.96 11.45 12.72
N ILE A 124 -2.21 12.54 12.63
CA ILE A 124 -0.78 12.60 12.98
C ILE A 124 -0.56 12.24 14.44
N GLY A 125 -1.38 12.76 15.34
CA GLY A 125 -1.34 12.42 16.77
C GLY A 125 -1.53 10.91 17.00
N ARG A 126 -2.54 10.34 16.36
CA ARG A 126 -2.88 8.90 16.44
C ARG A 126 -1.79 8.01 15.84
N ILE A 127 -1.21 8.41 14.70
CA ILE A 127 -0.06 7.74 14.09
C ILE A 127 1.12 7.76 15.07
N SER A 128 1.41 8.90 15.69
CA SER A 128 2.49 9.03 16.67
C SER A 128 2.29 8.11 17.87
N ASP A 129 1.07 7.98 18.38
CA ASP A 129 0.72 7.07 19.48
C ASP A 129 0.83 5.60 19.05
N GLY A 130 0.37 5.26 17.86
CA GLY A 130 0.50 3.91 17.28
C GLY A 130 1.97 3.50 17.12
N VAL A 131 2.81 4.39 16.58
CA VAL A 131 4.26 4.19 16.46
C VAL A 131 4.88 3.98 17.84
N ARG A 132 4.52 4.80 18.83
CA ARG A 132 5.02 4.72 20.19
C ARG A 132 4.63 3.39 20.87
N ALA A 133 3.40 2.94 20.66
CA ALA A 133 2.93 1.66 21.16
C ALA A 133 3.67 0.49 20.50
N SER A 134 3.78 0.52 19.17
CA SER A 134 4.45 -0.52 18.36
C SER A 134 5.94 -0.65 18.72
N LEU A 135 6.64 0.47 18.94
CA LEU A 135 8.06 0.44 19.30
C LEU A 135 8.32 -0.11 20.70
N LYS A 136 7.34 -0.06 21.62
CA LYS A 136 7.44 -0.63 22.96
C LYS A 136 7.14 -2.12 23.01
N ASP A 137 6.40 -2.65 22.04
CA ASP A 137 6.04 -4.06 21.97
C ASP A 137 7.01 -4.84 21.04
N PRO A 138 7.82 -5.77 21.58
CA PRO A 138 8.78 -6.55 20.79
C PRO A 138 8.12 -7.52 19.79
N TYR A 139 6.82 -7.72 19.89
CA TYR A 139 6.04 -8.60 19.02
C TYR A 139 5.20 -7.83 17.99
N SER A 140 5.03 -6.52 18.18
CA SER A 140 4.24 -5.71 17.26
C SER A 140 4.93 -5.59 15.89
N LEU A 141 4.16 -5.81 14.83
CA LEU A 141 4.56 -5.57 13.44
C LEU A 141 3.82 -4.34 12.85
N ASP A 142 3.11 -3.60 13.69
CA ASP A 142 2.16 -2.55 13.25
C ASP A 142 2.82 -1.35 12.57
N MET A 143 4.16 -1.20 12.69
CA MET A 143 4.92 -0.21 11.90
C MET A 143 4.68 -0.31 10.39
N GLY A 144 4.23 -1.48 9.92
CA GLY A 144 3.91 -1.70 8.50
C GLY A 144 2.56 -1.13 8.07
N TYR A 145 1.69 -0.79 8.99
CA TYR A 145 0.37 -0.26 8.65
C TYR A 145 0.39 1.22 8.28
N VAL A 146 1.44 1.95 8.63
CA VAL A 146 1.56 3.36 8.24
C VAL A 146 2.83 3.56 7.41
N ASN A 147 2.66 3.76 6.12
CA ASN A 147 3.75 4.19 5.25
C ASN A 147 4.04 5.68 5.49
N ILE A 148 4.94 5.97 6.43
CA ILE A 148 5.30 7.33 6.83
C ILE A 148 5.93 8.11 5.67
N GLU A 149 6.59 7.45 4.72
CA GLU A 149 7.09 8.10 3.51
C GLU A 149 5.94 8.59 2.62
N ALA A 150 4.93 7.74 2.39
CA ALA A 150 3.74 8.14 1.63
C ALA A 150 2.98 9.26 2.35
N PHE A 151 2.84 9.16 3.67
CA PHE A 151 2.25 10.20 4.50
C PHE A 151 2.98 11.55 4.35
N CYS A 152 4.32 11.60 4.46
CA CYS A 152 5.09 12.83 4.27
C CYS A 152 4.92 13.39 2.84
N ARG A 153 4.90 12.53 1.80
CA ARG A 153 4.63 12.97 0.42
C ARG A 153 3.24 13.59 0.26
N VAL A 154 2.22 13.02 0.92
CA VAL A 154 0.87 13.58 0.91
C VAL A 154 0.84 14.97 1.51
N LEU A 155 1.53 15.20 2.63
CA LEU A 155 1.65 16.53 3.24
C LEU A 155 2.30 17.54 2.29
N ASP A 156 3.39 17.14 1.61
CA ASP A 156 4.09 18.01 0.67
C ASP A 156 3.30 18.28 -0.62
N THR A 157 2.48 17.33 -1.05
CA THR A 157 1.75 17.42 -2.32
C THR A 157 0.44 18.20 -2.17
N HIS A 158 -0.34 17.91 -1.13
CA HIS A 158 -1.69 18.44 -0.97
C HIS A 158 -1.79 19.56 0.06
N PHE A 159 -0.86 19.64 1.02
CA PHE A 159 -1.00 20.48 2.19
C PHE A 159 0.24 21.34 2.50
N LYS A 160 1.04 21.62 1.50
CA LYS A 160 2.31 22.36 1.64
C LYS A 160 2.11 23.69 2.36
N ASP A 161 1.05 24.43 2.01
CA ASP A 161 0.75 25.75 2.58
C ASP A 161 0.26 25.65 4.05
N SER A 162 -0.13 24.48 4.50
CA SER A 162 -0.56 24.18 5.87
C SER A 162 0.53 23.52 6.73
N ALA A 163 1.77 23.49 6.25
CA ALA A 163 2.88 22.80 6.94
C ALA A 163 3.07 23.25 8.39
N THR A 164 2.83 24.54 8.69
CA THR A 164 2.92 25.09 10.07
C THR A 164 1.90 24.49 11.01
N VAL A 165 0.72 24.08 10.54
CA VAL A 165 -0.32 23.41 11.33
C VAL A 165 0.15 22.01 11.72
N PHE A 166 0.78 21.27 10.81
CA PHE A 166 1.19 19.88 11.05
C PHE A 166 2.51 19.75 11.80
N ARG A 167 3.34 20.78 11.79
CA ARG A 167 4.68 20.75 12.37
C ARG A 167 4.75 20.21 13.79
N PRO A 168 3.91 20.67 14.75
CA PRO A 168 3.96 20.16 16.14
C PRO A 168 3.68 18.64 16.20
N GLY A 169 2.73 18.17 15.40
CA GLY A 169 2.40 16.74 15.28
C GLY A 169 3.56 15.93 14.70
N ILE A 170 4.21 16.44 13.64
CA ILE A 170 5.36 15.77 13.02
C ILE A 170 6.58 15.75 13.95
N GLU A 171 6.81 16.80 14.74
CA GLU A 171 7.84 16.78 15.80
C GLU A 171 7.53 15.75 16.90
N SER A 172 6.25 15.55 17.24
CA SER A 172 5.83 14.47 18.13
C SER A 172 6.06 13.08 17.53
N LEU A 173 5.77 12.92 16.24
CA LEU A 173 6.05 11.69 15.49
C LEU A 173 7.54 11.40 15.42
N GLN A 174 8.39 12.41 15.19
CA GLN A 174 9.85 12.27 15.24
C GLN A 174 10.30 11.71 16.58
N LYS A 175 9.84 12.30 17.69
CA LYS A 175 10.16 11.82 19.04
C LYS A 175 9.66 10.40 19.30
N ALA A 176 8.51 10.04 18.76
CA ALA A 176 8.00 8.66 18.83
C ALA A 176 8.92 7.68 18.10
N LEU A 177 9.38 8.02 16.90
CA LEU A 177 10.29 7.21 16.08
C LEU A 177 11.70 7.06 16.71
N GLU A 178 12.13 7.99 17.58
CA GLU A 178 13.43 7.95 18.27
C GLU A 178 13.44 7.02 19.49
N ILE A 179 12.28 6.49 19.92
CA ILE A 179 12.21 5.53 21.02
C ILE A 179 13.06 4.30 20.69
N ASN A 180 13.90 3.90 21.65
CA ASN A 180 14.68 2.67 21.56
C ASN A 180 13.73 1.47 21.63
N ALA A 181 13.56 0.78 20.50
CA ALA A 181 12.77 -0.44 20.46
C ALA A 181 13.53 -1.57 21.19
N PRO A 182 12.83 -2.41 21.98
CA PRO A 182 13.41 -3.60 22.56
C PRO A 182 13.87 -4.55 21.45
N GLU A 183 14.84 -5.42 21.76
CA GLU A 183 15.32 -6.40 20.78
C GLU A 183 14.18 -7.30 20.32
N ARG A 184 13.97 -7.33 19.00
CA ARG A 184 12.93 -8.14 18.39
C ARG A 184 13.33 -9.61 18.39
N LYS A 185 12.45 -10.48 18.88
CA LYS A 185 12.68 -11.91 18.97
C LYS A 185 12.55 -12.62 17.61
N ASP A 186 11.75 -12.09 16.72
CA ASP A 186 11.56 -12.61 15.37
C ASP A 186 12.63 -12.06 14.42
N LYS A 187 13.68 -12.87 14.18
CA LYS A 187 14.79 -12.50 13.29
C LYS A 187 14.37 -12.25 11.84
N LYS A 188 13.32 -12.94 11.37
CA LYS A 188 12.85 -12.81 9.98
C LYS A 188 12.25 -11.44 9.71
N ASN A 189 11.53 -10.90 10.67
CA ASN A 189 10.88 -9.61 10.55
C ASN A 189 11.75 -8.45 11.05
N LYS A 190 12.86 -8.74 11.74
CA LYS A 190 13.74 -7.72 12.32
C LYS A 190 14.34 -6.81 11.23
N GLN A 191 14.90 -7.39 10.18
CA GLN A 191 15.52 -6.61 9.10
C GLN A 191 14.52 -5.67 8.44
N TRP A 192 13.35 -6.20 8.07
CA TRP A 192 12.28 -5.39 7.49
C TRP A 192 11.84 -4.26 8.42
N PHE A 193 11.70 -4.54 9.72
CA PHE A 193 11.32 -3.55 10.71
C PHE A 193 12.39 -2.45 10.84
N ASP A 194 13.67 -2.81 10.95
CA ASP A 194 14.77 -1.86 11.07
C ASP A 194 14.87 -0.97 9.82
N GLU A 195 14.71 -1.53 8.62
CA GLU A 195 14.66 -0.80 7.36
C GLU A 195 13.48 0.18 7.31
N THR A 196 12.28 -0.27 7.66
CA THR A 196 11.06 0.55 7.71
C THR A 196 11.22 1.69 8.72
N LEU A 197 11.75 1.42 9.91
CA LEU A 197 11.99 2.42 10.95
C LEU A 197 13.01 3.46 10.48
N SER A 198 14.09 3.03 9.84
CA SER A 198 15.11 3.92 9.29
C SER A 198 14.55 4.83 8.20
N ALA A 199 13.80 4.29 7.26
CA ALA A 199 13.13 5.04 6.19
C ALA A 199 12.14 6.06 6.77
N SER A 200 11.33 5.66 7.76
CA SER A 200 10.38 6.52 8.45
C SER A 200 11.06 7.70 9.15
N ARG A 201 12.16 7.45 9.87
CA ARG A 201 12.96 8.51 10.53
C ARG A 201 13.51 9.51 9.52
N MET A 202 14.00 9.01 8.38
CA MET A 202 14.55 9.85 7.32
C MET A 202 13.45 10.70 6.68
N ALA A 203 12.28 10.14 6.38
CA ALA A 203 11.17 10.85 5.79
C ALA A 203 10.69 12.00 6.67
N VAL A 204 10.48 11.75 7.97
CA VAL A 204 10.06 12.78 8.94
C VAL A 204 11.11 13.87 9.09
N LYS A 205 12.39 13.50 9.19
CA LYS A 205 13.49 14.47 9.27
C LYS A 205 13.53 15.38 8.04
N ASN A 206 13.48 14.79 6.83
CA ASN A 206 13.50 15.53 5.58
C ASN A 206 12.31 16.49 5.48
N TRP A 207 11.12 16.04 5.88
CA TRP A 207 9.93 16.89 5.89
C TRP A 207 10.10 18.09 6.82
N LEU A 208 10.60 17.89 8.04
CA LEU A 208 10.86 18.97 9.01
C LEU A 208 11.93 19.96 8.54
N GLU A 209 12.93 19.50 7.79
CA GLU A 209 13.98 20.33 7.23
C GLU A 209 13.49 21.18 6.04
N SER A 210 12.61 20.60 5.21
CA SER A 210 12.06 21.26 4.00
C SER A 210 10.96 22.27 4.31
N ASN A 211 10.27 22.13 5.44
CA ASN A 211 9.12 22.93 5.84
C ASN A 211 9.44 23.80 7.07
N LYS A 212 10.60 24.46 7.09
CA LYS A 212 11.05 25.38 8.16
C LYS A 212 10.33 26.71 8.09
#